data_bc3b51eb3707e162d2834a4b113abc0d
#
_entry.id   bc3b51eb3707e162d2834a4b113abc0d
#
_cell.length_a   1.000
_cell.length_b   1.000
_cell.length_c   1.000
_cell.angle_alpha   90.00
_cell.angle_beta   90.00
_cell.angle_gamma   90.00
#
_symmetry.space_group_name_H-M   'P 1'
#
loop_
_entity.id
_entity.type
_entity.pdbx_description
1 polymer ?
#
loop_
_entity_poly.entity_id
_entity_poly.type
_entity_poly.pdbx_seq_one_letter_code
_entity_poly.pdbx_strand_id
1 'polypeptide(L)'
;MSLSEQWINDFRKILKLKIGKNWTVYNSRGNVRLQVGKRPNEETLTTAYKWSEDTWIDAFNRITTIHQILTESKGKIDLKTAYSISSSASSILELDWAESLNSYRAFKTNVSDKTWKSKHLPVLHIALTLLNKKKKPKNGEELSNLSLSKWTKGTTQRRHMRIALNSFLNYVVQRQDFPSKWLPPVMSDEEAVTTTKRIGYPLSDSQILRLVDSVNNPRWKFAIQLMATYGLRPNDLKHLHTRNNGNELWSDYRKSQGGKKGLTTQPRQLFPLFVEDIDGSKNNWNLMKKIHIKEELPTINDKGGAGQAVGRFLRDNKVWQQLKKEAEDERQQLTPYSFRHRYAYVGHNRQKDDGTYRSPKKIAEAMGHTLDVHLTSYARFQTKEMVEDFDRETVEVN
;
A
#
# COMPACT_ATOMS: atom_id res chain seq x y z
N MET A 1 13.03 -28.16 -21.49
CA MET A 1 13.16 -26.87 -22.17
C MET A 1 13.82 -25.91 -21.19
N SER A 2 14.92 -25.29 -21.58
CA SER A 2 15.60 -24.35 -20.71
C SER A 2 14.75 -23.08 -20.54
N LEU A 3 14.76 -22.49 -19.36
CA LEU A 3 14.08 -21.21 -19.05
C LEU A 3 14.47 -20.08 -20.04
N SER A 4 15.60 -20.22 -20.71
CA SER A 4 16.13 -19.25 -21.68
C SER A 4 15.37 -19.19 -23.03
N GLU A 5 14.44 -20.10 -23.31
CA GLU A 5 13.71 -20.15 -24.59
C GLU A 5 12.19 -19.90 -24.45
N GLN A 6 11.71 -19.68 -23.23
CA GLN A 6 10.28 -19.45 -22.97
C GLN A 6 9.75 -18.23 -23.73
N TRP A 7 10.50 -17.12 -23.75
CA TRP A 7 10.12 -15.90 -24.44
C TRP A 7 9.91 -16.08 -25.95
N ILE A 8 10.65 -17.02 -26.59
CA ILE A 8 10.50 -17.32 -28.02
C ILE A 8 9.12 -17.95 -28.29
N ASN A 9 8.71 -18.87 -27.44
CA ASN A 9 7.41 -19.51 -27.54
C ASN A 9 6.28 -18.52 -27.28
N ASP A 10 6.44 -17.64 -26.29
CA ASP A 10 5.48 -16.60 -25.98
C ASP A 10 5.38 -15.59 -27.11
N PHE A 11 6.49 -15.15 -27.70
CA PHE A 11 6.51 -14.28 -28.87
C PHE A 11 5.73 -14.88 -30.04
N ARG A 12 6.05 -16.13 -30.42
CA ARG A 12 5.37 -16.82 -31.51
C ARG A 12 3.89 -17.07 -31.23
N LYS A 13 3.54 -17.41 -30.01
CA LYS A 13 2.16 -17.65 -29.58
C LYS A 13 1.32 -16.37 -29.65
N ILE A 14 1.84 -15.27 -29.09
CA ILE A 14 1.14 -13.98 -29.09
C ILE A 14 1.00 -13.45 -30.55
N LEU A 15 2.03 -13.61 -31.39
CA LEU A 15 1.98 -13.22 -32.77
C LEU A 15 0.83 -13.92 -33.51
N LYS A 16 0.73 -15.26 -33.35
CA LYS A 16 -0.35 -16.05 -33.97
C LYS A 16 -1.75 -15.67 -33.47
N LEU A 17 -1.86 -15.36 -32.18
CA LEU A 17 -3.12 -14.99 -31.55
C LEU A 17 -3.62 -13.59 -31.97
N LYS A 18 -2.71 -12.64 -32.08
CA LYS A 18 -3.05 -11.23 -32.32
C LYS A 18 -3.07 -10.86 -33.81
N ILE A 19 -2.22 -11.45 -34.61
CA ILE A 19 -2.01 -11.06 -36.03
C ILE A 19 -2.49 -12.16 -36.98
N GLY A 20 -2.22 -13.43 -36.66
CA GLY A 20 -2.72 -14.55 -37.44
C GLY A 20 -1.66 -15.61 -37.76
N LYS A 21 -2.16 -16.78 -38.26
CA LYS A 21 -1.33 -17.97 -38.51
C LYS A 21 -0.31 -17.85 -39.64
N ASN A 22 -0.48 -16.85 -40.49
CA ASN A 22 0.40 -16.62 -41.66
C ASN A 22 1.62 -15.73 -41.31
N TRP A 23 1.79 -15.35 -40.07
CA TRP A 23 2.87 -14.52 -39.59
C TRP A 23 3.80 -15.34 -38.68
N THR A 24 5.09 -15.35 -38.99
CA THR A 24 6.07 -16.11 -38.24
C THR A 24 7.36 -15.31 -38.04
N VAL A 25 8.03 -15.54 -36.90
CA VAL A 25 9.32 -14.90 -36.60
C VAL A 25 10.37 -15.95 -36.28
N TYR A 26 11.61 -15.68 -36.69
CA TYR A 26 12.76 -16.51 -36.39
C TYR A 26 14.06 -15.71 -36.32
N ASN A 27 15.08 -16.33 -35.75
CA ASN A 27 16.40 -15.73 -35.66
C ASN A 27 17.12 -15.75 -37.04
N SER A 28 17.57 -14.60 -37.49
CA SER A 28 18.41 -14.47 -38.66
C SER A 28 19.64 -13.63 -38.31
N ARG A 29 20.78 -14.28 -38.11
CA ARG A 29 22.04 -13.63 -37.77
C ARG A 29 21.96 -12.70 -36.55
N GLY A 30 21.23 -13.15 -35.52
CA GLY A 30 21.05 -12.39 -34.28
C GLY A 30 19.98 -11.30 -34.34
N ASN A 31 19.21 -11.19 -35.42
CA ASN A 31 18.09 -10.26 -35.53
C ASN A 31 16.76 -11.00 -35.77
N VAL A 32 15.66 -10.32 -35.44
CA VAL A 32 14.30 -10.82 -35.72
C VAL A 32 14.03 -10.75 -37.20
N ARG A 33 13.82 -11.90 -37.85
CA ARG A 33 13.34 -12.00 -39.21
C ARG A 33 11.85 -12.35 -39.20
N LEU A 34 11.07 -11.54 -39.88
CA LEU A 34 9.64 -11.68 -40.09
C LEU A 34 9.38 -12.42 -41.39
N GLN A 35 8.43 -13.35 -41.37
CA GLN A 35 7.92 -14.05 -42.54
C GLN A 35 6.40 -13.91 -42.57
N VAL A 36 5.85 -13.50 -43.71
CA VAL A 36 4.41 -13.30 -43.92
C VAL A 36 3.99 -14.09 -45.14
N GLY A 37 2.87 -14.78 -45.06
CA GLY A 37 2.35 -15.62 -46.12
C GLY A 37 2.87 -17.05 -46.18
N LYS A 38 2.50 -17.78 -47.24
CA LYS A 38 2.94 -19.17 -47.53
C LYS A 38 3.49 -19.24 -48.94
N ARG A 39 4.44 -20.15 -49.19
CA ARG A 39 4.94 -20.41 -50.56
C ARG A 39 3.78 -20.68 -51.52
N PRO A 40 3.81 -20.14 -52.77
CA PRO A 40 4.94 -19.40 -53.36
C PRO A 40 4.95 -17.88 -53.04
N ASN A 41 3.92 -17.33 -52.42
CA ASN A 41 3.75 -15.88 -52.19
C ASN A 41 4.21 -15.44 -50.79
N GLU A 42 5.31 -15.96 -50.34
CA GLU A 42 5.92 -15.64 -49.06
C GLU A 42 6.79 -14.38 -49.16
N GLU A 43 6.57 -13.43 -48.28
CA GLU A 43 7.44 -12.28 -48.09
C GLU A 43 8.27 -12.41 -46.80
N THR A 44 9.55 -12.03 -46.85
CA THR A 44 10.41 -12.05 -45.67
C THR A 44 11.14 -10.73 -45.51
N LEU A 45 11.33 -10.33 -44.24
CA LEU A 45 12.01 -9.10 -43.88
C LEU A 45 12.85 -9.33 -42.61
N THR A 46 14.13 -8.92 -42.62
CA THR A 46 14.93 -8.88 -41.41
C THR A 46 14.82 -7.48 -40.79
N THR A 47 14.39 -7.45 -39.53
CA THR A 47 14.19 -6.19 -38.79
C THR A 47 15.49 -5.73 -38.11
N ALA A 48 15.54 -4.51 -37.64
CA ALA A 48 16.65 -3.98 -36.84
C ALA A 48 16.67 -4.51 -35.39
N TYR A 49 15.61 -5.18 -34.95
CA TYR A 49 15.51 -5.68 -33.57
C TYR A 49 16.38 -6.93 -33.38
N LYS A 50 17.11 -6.98 -32.25
CA LYS A 50 17.89 -8.16 -31.87
C LYS A 50 16.96 -9.32 -31.50
N TRP A 51 17.42 -10.54 -31.76
CA TRP A 51 16.76 -11.76 -31.31
C TRP A 51 17.10 -12.03 -29.83
N SER A 52 16.44 -11.34 -28.92
CA SER A 52 16.69 -11.46 -27.49
C SER A 52 15.41 -11.22 -26.66
N GLU A 53 15.43 -11.69 -25.42
CA GLU A 53 14.35 -11.51 -24.46
C GLU A 53 14.05 -10.03 -24.18
N ASP A 54 15.05 -9.16 -24.23
CA ASP A 54 14.90 -7.73 -23.93
C ASP A 54 14.18 -6.95 -25.04
N THR A 55 14.24 -7.44 -26.29
CA THR A 55 13.76 -6.67 -27.46
C THR A 55 12.57 -7.29 -28.19
N TRP A 56 12.12 -8.49 -27.80
CA TRP A 56 11.05 -9.17 -28.53
C TRP A 56 9.70 -8.44 -28.45
N ILE A 57 9.42 -7.74 -27.33
CA ILE A 57 8.19 -6.97 -27.16
C ILE A 57 8.16 -5.79 -28.15
N ASP A 58 9.29 -5.07 -28.29
CA ASP A 58 9.40 -3.98 -29.25
C ASP A 58 9.28 -4.48 -30.70
N ALA A 59 9.88 -5.63 -30.99
CA ALA A 59 9.72 -6.28 -32.28
C ALA A 59 8.26 -6.68 -32.54
N PHE A 60 7.56 -7.21 -31.55
CA PHE A 60 6.13 -7.56 -31.65
C PHE A 60 5.26 -6.32 -31.93
N ASN A 61 5.44 -5.24 -31.18
CA ASN A 61 4.71 -3.99 -31.36
C ASN A 61 4.92 -3.44 -32.77
N ARG A 62 6.17 -3.48 -33.25
CA ARG A 62 6.50 -3.06 -34.62
C ARG A 62 5.80 -3.94 -35.66
N ILE A 63 5.80 -5.25 -35.49
CA ILE A 63 5.15 -6.19 -36.38
C ILE A 63 3.63 -5.95 -36.40
N THR A 64 3.02 -5.61 -35.27
CA THR A 64 1.61 -5.26 -35.17
C THR A 64 1.29 -4.01 -35.99
N THR A 65 2.13 -2.97 -35.92
CA THR A 65 1.99 -1.76 -36.74
C THR A 65 2.13 -2.06 -38.21
N ILE A 66 3.10 -2.91 -38.63
CA ILE A 66 3.25 -3.34 -40.03
C ILE A 66 2.00 -4.07 -40.51
N HIS A 67 1.46 -4.97 -39.70
CA HIS A 67 0.22 -5.70 -40.04
C HIS A 67 -0.94 -4.75 -40.24
N GLN A 68 -1.12 -3.73 -39.39
CA GLN A 68 -2.16 -2.74 -39.53
C GLN A 68 -2.00 -1.96 -40.82
N ILE A 69 -0.80 -1.47 -41.16
CA ILE A 69 -0.51 -0.74 -42.41
C ILE A 69 -0.81 -1.61 -43.63
N LEU A 70 -0.41 -2.89 -43.63
CA LEU A 70 -0.72 -3.81 -44.73
C LEU A 70 -2.22 -4.04 -44.88
N THR A 71 -2.94 -4.19 -43.77
CA THR A 71 -4.39 -4.39 -43.77
C THR A 71 -5.12 -3.16 -44.30
N GLU A 72 -4.76 -1.98 -43.86
CA GLU A 72 -5.33 -0.70 -44.30
C GLU A 72 -5.03 -0.41 -45.78
N SER A 73 -3.85 -0.82 -46.26
CA SER A 73 -3.45 -0.67 -47.67
C SER A 73 -4.20 -1.59 -48.64
N LYS A 74 -4.92 -2.59 -48.13
CA LYS A 74 -5.64 -3.61 -48.92
C LYS A 74 -4.75 -4.30 -49.97
N GLY A 75 -3.50 -4.59 -49.63
CA GLY A 75 -2.54 -5.27 -50.51
C GLY A 75 -1.89 -4.37 -51.58
N LYS A 76 -2.01 -3.04 -51.47
CA LYS A 76 -1.40 -2.08 -52.43
C LYS A 76 0.10 -1.86 -52.18
N ILE A 77 0.63 -2.28 -51.06
CA ILE A 77 2.05 -2.14 -50.67
C ILE A 77 2.61 -3.49 -50.22
N ASP A 78 3.92 -3.68 -50.41
CA ASP A 78 4.65 -4.84 -49.96
C ASP A 78 5.12 -4.72 -48.47
N LEU A 79 5.61 -5.82 -47.90
CA LEU A 79 6.11 -5.91 -46.53
C LEU A 79 7.24 -4.91 -46.26
N LYS A 80 8.14 -4.70 -47.24
CA LYS A 80 9.28 -3.80 -47.13
C LYS A 80 8.85 -2.33 -47.02
N THR A 81 7.89 -1.96 -47.86
CA THR A 81 7.27 -0.62 -47.84
C THR A 81 6.52 -0.39 -46.54
N ALA A 82 5.70 -1.34 -46.09
CA ALA A 82 5.02 -1.26 -44.80
C ALA A 82 5.99 -1.12 -43.62
N TYR A 83 7.13 -1.83 -43.65
CA TYR A 83 8.18 -1.68 -42.65
C TYR A 83 8.82 -0.28 -42.68
N SER A 84 9.09 0.26 -43.86
CA SER A 84 9.61 1.62 -44.03
C SER A 84 8.63 2.68 -43.46
N ILE A 85 7.35 2.58 -43.85
CA ILE A 85 6.29 3.46 -43.33
C ILE A 85 6.16 3.34 -41.80
N SER A 86 6.21 2.10 -41.29
CA SER A 86 6.16 1.88 -39.87
C SER A 86 7.38 2.48 -39.19
N SER A 87 8.54 2.60 -39.82
CA SER A 87 9.75 3.26 -39.29
C SER A 87 9.57 4.77 -39.22
N SER A 88 8.94 5.36 -40.20
CA SER A 88 8.60 6.79 -40.20
C SER A 88 7.47 7.11 -39.20
N ALA A 89 6.47 6.24 -39.11
CA ALA A 89 5.37 6.39 -38.15
C ALA A 89 5.83 6.28 -36.68
N SER A 90 6.84 5.45 -36.37
CA SER A 90 7.41 5.37 -35.01
C SER A 90 8.15 6.62 -34.56
N SER A 91 8.58 7.46 -35.51
CA SER A 91 9.19 8.77 -35.15
C SER A 91 8.15 9.87 -34.92
N ILE A 92 6.87 9.62 -35.24
CA ILE A 92 5.78 10.64 -35.26
C ILE A 92 4.70 10.34 -34.18
N LEU A 93 4.61 9.13 -33.64
CA LEU A 93 3.75 8.91 -32.47
C LEU A 93 4.39 9.63 -31.29
N GLU A 94 4.08 10.92 -31.16
CA GLU A 94 4.37 11.67 -29.96
C GLU A 94 3.63 10.96 -28.81
N LEU A 95 4.43 10.34 -27.89
CA LEU A 95 3.86 9.58 -26.79
C LEU A 95 3.03 10.53 -25.92
N ASP A 96 1.71 10.41 -25.96
CA ASP A 96 0.83 11.23 -25.15
C ASP A 96 0.81 10.72 -23.70
N TRP A 97 1.76 11.21 -22.94
CA TRP A 97 1.89 10.90 -21.53
C TRP A 97 0.73 11.44 -20.69
N ALA A 98 0.11 12.54 -21.09
CA ALA A 98 -1.01 13.15 -20.37
C ALA A 98 -2.27 12.29 -20.51
N GLU A 99 -2.59 11.89 -21.73
CA GLU A 99 -3.71 10.98 -22.00
C GLU A 99 -3.46 9.60 -21.38
N SER A 100 -2.22 9.11 -21.44
CA SER A 100 -1.86 7.84 -20.78
C SER A 100 -2.04 7.90 -19.26
N LEU A 101 -1.81 9.06 -18.61
CA LEU A 101 -2.10 9.24 -17.19
C LEU A 101 -3.61 9.21 -16.91
N ASN A 102 -4.43 9.83 -17.74
CA ASN A 102 -5.89 9.78 -17.61
C ASN A 102 -6.41 8.35 -17.73
N SER A 103 -5.98 7.64 -18.76
CA SER A 103 -6.30 6.23 -18.97
C SER A 103 -5.82 5.34 -17.81
N TYR A 104 -4.62 5.59 -17.29
CA TYR A 104 -4.11 4.89 -16.10
C TYR A 104 -4.95 5.17 -14.84
N ARG A 105 -5.41 6.42 -14.65
CA ARG A 105 -6.30 6.73 -13.52
C ARG A 105 -7.62 5.95 -13.64
N ALA A 106 -8.21 5.90 -14.81
CA ALA A 106 -9.43 5.13 -15.09
C ALA A 106 -9.21 3.62 -14.87
N PHE A 107 -8.05 3.09 -15.26
CA PHE A 107 -7.66 1.69 -15.03
C PHE A 107 -7.52 1.34 -13.53
N LYS A 108 -7.09 2.28 -12.69
CA LYS A 108 -6.88 2.09 -11.24
C LYS A 108 -8.17 2.20 -10.42
N THR A 109 -9.17 1.39 -10.74
CA THR A 109 -10.50 1.40 -10.06
C THR A 109 -10.45 1.09 -8.56
N ASN A 110 -9.41 0.38 -8.10
CA ASN A 110 -9.26 -0.03 -6.69
C ASN A 110 -8.53 1.00 -5.82
N VAL A 111 -8.13 2.14 -6.37
CA VAL A 111 -7.40 3.18 -5.67
C VAL A 111 -8.34 4.34 -5.37
N SER A 112 -8.60 4.58 -4.06
CA SER A 112 -9.42 5.73 -3.63
C SER A 112 -8.77 7.06 -4.04
N ASP A 113 -9.59 8.11 -4.22
CA ASP A 113 -9.09 9.45 -4.56
C ASP A 113 -8.08 9.99 -3.54
N LYS A 114 -8.29 9.71 -2.25
CA LYS A 114 -7.34 10.07 -1.20
C LYS A 114 -5.98 9.40 -1.41
N THR A 115 -5.96 8.11 -1.71
CA THR A 115 -4.73 7.36 -1.99
C THR A 115 -4.08 7.82 -3.29
N TRP A 116 -4.87 8.07 -4.32
CA TRP A 116 -4.38 8.59 -5.59
C TRP A 116 -3.66 9.92 -5.41
N LYS A 117 -4.32 10.90 -4.76
CA LYS A 117 -3.76 12.24 -4.50
C LYS A 117 -2.52 12.22 -3.61
N SER A 118 -2.42 11.28 -2.67
CA SER A 118 -1.32 11.24 -1.69
C SER A 118 -0.16 10.33 -2.07
N LYS A 119 -0.39 9.26 -2.85
CA LYS A 119 0.63 8.23 -3.12
C LYS A 119 0.95 8.01 -4.59
N HIS A 120 0.10 8.43 -5.53
CA HIS A 120 0.33 8.28 -6.96
C HIS A 120 0.62 9.63 -7.63
N LEU A 121 -0.32 10.56 -7.53
CA LEU A 121 -0.24 11.83 -8.24
C LEU A 121 1.05 12.62 -8.01
N PRO A 122 1.65 12.69 -6.80
CA PRO A 122 2.84 13.50 -6.59
C PRO A 122 4.02 13.10 -7.47
N VAL A 123 4.31 11.81 -7.59
CA VAL A 123 5.42 11.33 -8.42
C VAL A 123 5.08 11.35 -9.90
N LEU A 124 3.84 11.02 -10.27
CA LEU A 124 3.40 11.03 -11.67
C LEU A 124 3.37 12.45 -12.23
N HIS A 125 2.99 13.44 -11.44
CA HIS A 125 3.03 14.84 -11.84
C HIS A 125 4.48 15.33 -12.07
N ILE A 126 5.43 14.92 -11.20
CA ILE A 126 6.86 15.21 -11.42
C ILE A 126 7.34 14.54 -12.71
N ALA A 127 7.00 13.28 -12.95
CA ALA A 127 7.39 12.55 -14.16
C ALA A 127 6.87 13.25 -15.42
N LEU A 128 5.60 13.64 -15.46
CA LEU A 128 5.04 14.40 -16.60
C LEU A 128 5.73 15.76 -16.78
N THR A 129 6.01 16.46 -15.70
CA THR A 129 6.73 17.73 -15.76
C THR A 129 8.13 17.57 -16.37
N LEU A 130 8.83 16.48 -16.03
CA LEU A 130 10.15 16.17 -16.58
C LEU A 130 10.08 15.82 -18.08
N LEU A 131 9.07 15.06 -18.48
CA LEU A 131 8.85 14.66 -19.87
C LEU A 131 8.47 15.83 -20.79
N ASN A 132 7.95 16.91 -20.22
CA ASN A 132 7.62 18.15 -20.98
C ASN A 132 8.76 19.17 -21.02
N LYS A 133 9.92 18.90 -20.40
CA LYS A 133 11.08 19.80 -20.46
C LYS A 133 11.81 19.70 -21.80
N LYS A 134 12.57 20.77 -22.19
CA LYS A 134 13.45 20.74 -23.38
C LYS A 134 14.44 19.55 -23.34
N LYS A 135 15.06 19.30 -22.16
CA LYS A 135 15.92 18.14 -21.91
C LYS A 135 15.11 17.05 -21.22
N LYS A 136 14.47 16.20 -22.02
CA LYS A 136 13.60 15.10 -21.56
C LYS A 136 14.44 13.90 -21.11
N PRO A 137 13.98 13.13 -20.11
CA PRO A 137 14.51 11.78 -19.84
C PRO A 137 14.41 10.88 -21.06
N LYS A 138 15.42 10.04 -21.28
CA LYS A 138 15.52 9.20 -22.50
C LYS A 138 14.86 7.84 -22.34
N ASN A 139 14.73 7.36 -21.10
CA ASN A 139 14.21 6.04 -20.75
C ASN A 139 13.57 6.02 -19.36
N GLY A 140 12.99 4.88 -18.97
CA GLY A 140 12.32 4.69 -17.69
C GLY A 140 13.24 4.79 -16.49
N GLU A 141 14.51 4.39 -16.61
CA GLU A 141 15.50 4.50 -15.54
C GLU A 141 15.84 5.96 -15.24
N GLU A 142 16.19 6.75 -16.26
CA GLU A 142 16.49 8.18 -16.09
C GLU A 142 15.27 8.94 -15.54
N LEU A 143 14.07 8.64 -16.07
CA LEU A 143 12.82 9.21 -15.57
C LEU A 143 12.58 8.85 -14.10
N SER A 144 12.79 7.59 -13.71
CA SER A 144 12.62 7.13 -12.34
C SER A 144 13.60 7.80 -11.38
N ASN A 145 14.87 7.87 -11.74
CA ASN A 145 15.91 8.50 -10.93
C ASN A 145 15.61 9.99 -10.69
N LEU A 146 15.27 10.73 -11.75
CA LEU A 146 14.93 12.13 -11.66
C LEU A 146 13.62 12.39 -10.90
N SER A 147 12.58 11.58 -11.16
CA SER A 147 11.28 11.75 -10.50
C SER A 147 11.34 11.46 -9.01
N LEU A 148 12.15 10.48 -8.58
CA LEU A 148 12.28 10.07 -7.19
C LEU A 148 13.29 10.89 -6.38
N SER A 149 14.05 11.78 -7.00
CA SER A 149 15.10 12.57 -6.33
C SER A 149 14.59 13.43 -5.16
N LYS A 150 13.31 13.81 -5.19
CA LYS A 150 12.66 14.60 -4.13
C LYS A 150 12.53 13.83 -2.79
N TRP A 151 12.56 12.51 -2.82
CA TRP A 151 12.35 11.69 -1.62
C TRP A 151 13.64 10.98 -1.24
N THR A 152 13.99 11.04 0.05
CA THR A 152 15.18 10.41 0.60
C THR A 152 15.16 8.89 0.40
N LYS A 153 16.27 8.32 -0.07
CA LYS A 153 16.47 6.86 -0.19
C LYS A 153 16.22 6.16 1.15
N GLY A 154 15.77 4.93 1.12
CA GLY A 154 15.46 4.11 2.30
C GLY A 154 14.17 4.49 3.05
N THR A 155 13.43 5.53 2.63
CA THR A 155 12.19 5.93 3.29
C THR A 155 10.95 5.21 2.74
N THR A 156 9.97 4.96 3.61
CA THR A 156 8.67 4.40 3.21
C THR A 156 7.95 5.29 2.20
N GLN A 157 8.13 6.62 2.29
CA GLN A 157 7.52 7.55 1.35
C GLN A 157 8.09 7.38 -0.05
N ARG A 158 9.43 7.33 -0.20
CA ARG A 158 10.08 7.06 -1.48
C ARG A 158 9.63 5.72 -2.06
N ARG A 159 9.55 4.67 -1.23
CA ARG A 159 9.02 3.37 -1.65
C ARG A 159 7.62 3.46 -2.24
N HIS A 160 6.70 4.20 -1.61
CA HIS A 160 5.34 4.39 -2.15
C HIS A 160 5.35 5.12 -3.50
N MET A 161 6.17 6.17 -3.64
CA MET A 161 6.30 6.91 -4.91
C MET A 161 6.87 6.03 -6.02
N ARG A 162 7.91 5.25 -5.70
CA ARG A 162 8.49 4.28 -6.64
C ARG A 162 7.48 3.24 -7.11
N ILE A 163 6.73 2.62 -6.19
CA ILE A 163 5.69 1.65 -6.55
C ILE A 163 4.66 2.26 -7.48
N ALA A 164 4.24 3.50 -7.24
CA ALA A 164 3.28 4.20 -8.08
C ALA A 164 3.85 4.49 -9.47
N LEU A 165 5.08 4.98 -9.57
CA LEU A 165 5.75 5.27 -10.84
C LEU A 165 6.00 3.99 -11.65
N ASN A 166 6.54 2.94 -11.01
CA ASN A 166 6.77 1.64 -11.66
C ASN A 166 5.47 1.04 -12.20
N SER A 167 4.38 1.14 -11.42
CA SER A 167 3.07 0.65 -11.86
C SER A 167 2.52 1.43 -13.07
N PHE A 168 2.81 2.72 -13.17
CA PHE A 168 2.45 3.54 -14.34
C PHE A 168 3.31 3.20 -15.55
N LEU A 169 4.63 3.12 -15.39
CA LEU A 169 5.54 2.77 -16.49
C LEU A 169 5.25 1.38 -17.07
N ASN A 170 5.00 0.39 -16.19
CA ASN A 170 4.55 -0.93 -16.66
C ASN A 170 3.22 -0.85 -17.40
N TYR A 171 2.27 -0.03 -16.94
CA TYR A 171 0.98 0.14 -17.60
C TYR A 171 1.14 0.70 -19.01
N VAL A 172 1.92 1.77 -19.19
CA VAL A 172 2.08 2.40 -20.51
C VAL A 172 2.81 1.49 -21.50
N VAL A 173 3.79 0.71 -21.05
CA VAL A 173 4.50 -0.26 -21.92
C VAL A 173 3.62 -1.45 -22.27
N GLN A 174 2.89 -2.01 -21.29
CA GLN A 174 2.13 -3.25 -21.51
C GLN A 174 0.75 -3.03 -22.12
N ARG A 175 0.19 -1.82 -22.06
CA ARG A 175 -1.19 -1.54 -22.44
C ARG A 175 -1.40 -0.34 -23.35
N GLN A 176 -0.39 0.50 -23.53
CA GLN A 176 -0.44 1.72 -24.35
C GLN A 176 0.65 1.71 -25.45
N ASP A 177 1.24 0.54 -25.70
CA ASP A 177 2.24 0.30 -26.73
C ASP A 177 3.46 1.23 -26.68
N PHE A 178 3.80 1.72 -25.49
CA PHE A 178 5.03 2.48 -25.30
C PHE A 178 6.26 1.57 -25.43
N PRO A 179 7.37 2.07 -26.02
CA PRO A 179 8.60 1.30 -26.16
C PRO A 179 9.11 0.74 -24.82
N SER A 180 9.72 -0.46 -24.85
CA SER A 180 10.24 -1.14 -23.64
C SER A 180 11.31 -0.35 -22.88
N LYS A 181 12.00 0.59 -23.52
CA LYS A 181 12.93 1.52 -22.86
C LYS A 181 12.30 2.33 -21.72
N TRP A 182 10.95 2.39 -21.67
CA TRP A 182 10.21 3.07 -20.59
C TRP A 182 9.85 2.15 -19.44
N LEU A 183 10.23 0.87 -19.48
CA LEU A 183 10.10 -0.01 -18.31
C LEU A 183 10.86 0.58 -17.11
N PRO A 184 10.34 0.41 -15.90
CA PRO A 184 11.04 0.85 -14.70
C PRO A 184 12.33 0.06 -14.51
N PRO A 185 13.37 0.65 -13.88
CA PRO A 185 14.59 -0.07 -13.57
C PRO A 185 14.32 -1.23 -12.60
N VAL A 186 15.14 -2.26 -12.68
CA VAL A 186 15.18 -3.33 -11.68
C VAL A 186 15.59 -2.72 -10.33
N MET A 187 14.95 -3.16 -9.26
CA MET A 187 15.22 -2.64 -7.92
C MET A 187 16.62 -3.04 -7.45
N SER A 188 17.45 -2.06 -7.10
CA SER A 188 18.72 -2.30 -6.41
C SER A 188 18.50 -2.38 -4.89
N ASP A 189 19.42 -3.03 -4.18
CA ASP A 189 19.40 -3.14 -2.71
C ASP A 189 19.46 -1.76 -2.00
N GLU A 190 20.07 -0.78 -2.64
CA GLU A 190 20.11 0.63 -2.14
C GLU A 190 18.70 1.27 -2.00
N GLU A 191 17.71 0.73 -2.69
CA GLU A 191 16.32 1.18 -2.62
C GLU A 191 15.51 0.42 -1.55
N ALA A 192 16.11 -0.53 -0.85
CA ALA A 192 15.47 -1.20 0.29
C ALA A 192 15.10 -0.19 1.38
N VAL A 193 14.00 -0.45 2.07
CA VAL A 193 13.59 0.41 3.20
C VAL A 193 14.49 0.11 4.39
N THR A 194 15.37 1.04 4.70
CA THR A 194 16.34 0.95 5.81
C THR A 194 15.86 1.64 7.08
N THR A 195 14.76 2.41 7.01
CA THR A 195 14.21 3.05 8.20
C THR A 195 13.67 2.00 9.17
N THR A 196 14.26 1.94 10.36
CA THR A 196 13.77 1.11 11.46
C THR A 196 12.31 1.44 11.76
N LYS A 197 11.48 0.40 11.90
CA LYS A 197 10.08 0.57 12.29
C LYS A 197 10.05 1.25 13.66
N ARG A 198 9.52 2.46 13.72
CA ARG A 198 9.38 3.17 15.00
C ARG A 198 8.48 2.38 15.92
N ILE A 199 8.95 2.18 17.14
CA ILE A 199 8.23 1.45 18.17
C ILE A 199 7.17 2.37 18.77
N GLY A 200 5.91 1.94 18.78
CA GLY A 200 4.83 2.75 19.38
C GLY A 200 4.86 2.68 20.91
N TYR A 201 4.73 3.79 21.57
CA TYR A 201 4.73 3.93 23.02
C TYR A 201 3.39 3.51 23.63
N PRO A 202 3.32 2.55 24.56
CA PRO A 202 2.10 2.26 25.32
C PRO A 202 2.00 3.24 26.49
N LEU A 203 0.94 4.05 26.53
CA LEU A 203 0.69 4.94 27.68
C LEU A 203 0.45 4.11 28.96
N SER A 204 0.98 4.54 30.09
CA SER A 204 0.60 4.01 31.40
C SER A 204 -0.75 4.58 31.87
N ASP A 205 -1.36 3.95 32.85
CA ASP A 205 -2.65 4.42 33.39
C ASP A 205 -2.50 5.79 34.05
N SER A 206 -1.45 6.02 34.82
CA SER A 206 -1.16 7.33 35.42
C SER A 206 -0.94 8.43 34.37
N GLN A 207 -0.27 8.12 33.27
CA GLN A 207 -0.12 9.06 32.15
C GLN A 207 -1.45 9.40 31.48
N ILE A 208 -2.36 8.43 31.36
CA ILE A 208 -3.71 8.65 30.83
C ILE A 208 -4.53 9.52 31.77
N LEU A 209 -4.52 9.26 33.08
CA LEU A 209 -5.23 10.06 34.06
C LEU A 209 -4.75 11.52 34.02
N ARG A 210 -3.44 11.72 34.07
CA ARG A 210 -2.81 13.06 33.94
C ARG A 210 -3.22 13.77 32.65
N LEU A 211 -3.31 13.05 31.53
CA LEU A 211 -3.75 13.61 30.25
C LEU A 211 -5.24 13.96 30.28
N VAL A 212 -6.12 13.05 30.75
CA VAL A 212 -7.57 13.24 30.83
C VAL A 212 -7.90 14.44 31.71
N ASP A 213 -7.21 14.63 32.83
CA ASP A 213 -7.39 15.76 33.73
C ASP A 213 -7.01 17.09 33.10
N SER A 214 -5.99 17.08 32.24
CA SER A 214 -5.55 18.29 31.52
C SER A 214 -6.49 18.73 30.38
N VAL A 215 -7.49 17.92 30.03
CA VAL A 215 -8.43 18.20 28.95
C VAL A 215 -9.68 18.87 29.46
N ASN A 216 -9.83 20.17 29.18
CA ASN A 216 -11.01 20.97 29.59
C ASN A 216 -12.22 20.73 28.69
N ASN A 217 -12.03 20.45 27.40
CA ASN A 217 -13.13 20.22 26.47
C ASN A 217 -13.82 18.88 26.75
N PRO A 218 -15.09 18.84 27.17
CA PRO A 218 -15.75 17.61 27.59
C PRO A 218 -15.89 16.58 26.47
N ARG A 219 -16.13 17.02 25.23
CA ARG A 219 -16.23 16.12 24.06
C ARG A 219 -14.91 15.43 23.75
N TRP A 220 -13.78 16.16 23.82
CA TRP A 220 -12.47 15.59 23.64
C TRP A 220 -12.03 14.74 24.80
N LYS A 221 -12.37 15.14 26.05
CA LYS A 221 -12.15 14.31 27.25
C LYS A 221 -12.83 12.96 27.10
N PHE A 222 -14.11 12.96 26.70
CA PHE A 222 -14.88 11.75 26.44
C PHE A 222 -14.26 10.87 25.34
N ALA A 223 -13.83 11.46 24.22
CA ALA A 223 -13.18 10.72 23.14
C ALA A 223 -11.85 10.05 23.60
N ILE A 224 -11.04 10.74 24.41
CA ILE A 224 -9.78 10.21 24.96
C ILE A 224 -10.06 9.08 25.94
N GLN A 225 -11.03 9.23 26.82
CA GLN A 225 -11.46 8.20 27.76
C GLN A 225 -11.91 6.93 27.03
N LEU A 226 -12.72 7.06 25.96
CA LEU A 226 -13.13 5.93 25.12
C LEU A 226 -11.93 5.26 24.43
N MET A 227 -11.02 6.04 23.85
CA MET A 227 -9.84 5.49 23.19
C MET A 227 -8.94 4.74 24.18
N ALA A 228 -8.78 5.25 25.39
CA ALA A 228 -7.96 4.63 26.43
C ALA A 228 -8.57 3.31 26.92
N THR A 229 -9.88 3.32 27.24
CA THR A 229 -10.57 2.19 27.83
C THR A 229 -10.79 1.04 26.85
N TYR A 230 -11.12 1.33 25.59
CA TYR A 230 -11.48 0.32 24.58
C TYR A 230 -10.41 0.10 23.50
N GLY A 231 -9.27 0.76 23.59
CA GLY A 231 -8.18 0.62 22.62
C GLY A 231 -8.61 1.00 21.19
N LEU A 232 -9.48 2.01 21.04
CA LEU A 232 -10.09 2.39 19.77
C LEU A 232 -9.08 2.97 18.80
N ARG A 233 -9.27 2.69 17.51
CA ARG A 233 -8.69 3.54 16.47
C ARG A 233 -9.45 4.86 16.45
N PRO A 234 -8.81 6.00 16.13
CA PRO A 234 -9.53 7.26 16.01
C PRO A 234 -10.79 7.21 15.12
N ASN A 235 -10.77 6.38 14.07
CA ASN A 235 -11.93 6.21 13.20
C ASN A 235 -13.09 5.44 13.85
N ASP A 236 -12.83 4.60 14.85
CA ASP A 236 -13.90 3.89 15.57
C ASP A 236 -14.86 4.86 16.25
N LEU A 237 -14.38 6.04 16.69
CA LEU A 237 -15.19 7.06 17.38
C LEU A 237 -16.44 7.51 16.59
N LYS A 238 -16.42 7.41 15.26
CA LYS A 238 -17.57 7.75 14.40
C LYS A 238 -18.58 6.63 14.24
N HIS A 239 -18.30 5.45 14.75
CA HIS A 239 -19.05 4.23 14.46
C HIS A 239 -19.44 3.48 15.73
N LEU A 240 -19.48 4.19 16.87
CA LEU A 240 -19.84 3.61 18.15
C LEU A 240 -21.36 3.62 18.34
N HIS A 241 -21.89 2.51 18.84
CA HIS A 241 -23.26 2.40 19.26
C HIS A 241 -23.39 1.32 20.34
N THR A 242 -24.51 1.34 21.08
CA THR A 242 -24.82 0.31 22.06
C THR A 242 -25.83 -0.68 21.49
N ARG A 243 -25.76 -1.92 21.95
CA ARG A 243 -26.75 -2.99 21.75
C ARG A 243 -27.22 -3.51 23.09
N ASN A 244 -28.21 -4.39 23.04
CA ASN A 244 -28.73 -5.09 24.21
C ASN A 244 -29.09 -4.09 25.35
N ASN A 245 -29.97 -3.10 25.04
CA ASN A 245 -30.42 -2.05 25.96
C ASN A 245 -29.28 -1.29 26.66
N GLY A 246 -28.19 -1.03 25.95
CA GLY A 246 -27.06 -0.27 26.50
C GLY A 246 -26.01 -1.12 27.22
N ASN A 247 -26.18 -2.44 27.28
CA ASN A 247 -25.25 -3.35 27.99
C ASN A 247 -24.02 -3.75 27.18
N GLU A 248 -24.05 -3.51 25.86
CA GLU A 248 -22.93 -3.85 24.97
C GLU A 248 -22.52 -2.63 24.15
N LEU A 249 -21.23 -2.38 24.07
CA LEU A 249 -20.65 -1.37 23.19
C LEU A 249 -20.11 -2.04 21.92
N TRP A 250 -20.43 -1.46 20.77
CA TRP A 250 -20.05 -1.97 19.45
C TRP A 250 -19.40 -0.90 18.60
N SER A 251 -18.52 -1.33 17.66
CA SER A 251 -17.99 -0.49 16.58
C SER A 251 -18.32 -1.12 15.24
N ASP A 252 -19.04 -0.38 14.40
CA ASP A 252 -19.33 -0.76 13.01
C ASP A 252 -18.24 -0.31 12.03
N TYR A 253 -17.11 0.20 12.52
CA TYR A 253 -16.02 0.65 11.67
C TYR A 253 -15.46 -0.50 10.83
N ARG A 254 -15.54 -0.35 9.51
CA ARG A 254 -15.02 -1.31 8.53
C ARG A 254 -13.74 -0.79 7.90
N LYS A 255 -12.62 -1.40 8.24
CA LYS A 255 -11.34 -1.11 7.61
C LYS A 255 -11.13 -2.00 6.39
N SER A 256 -10.86 -1.42 5.22
CA SER A 256 -10.47 -2.19 4.03
C SER A 256 -9.20 -3.01 4.31
N GLN A 257 -9.24 -4.29 3.95
CA GLN A 257 -8.07 -5.16 4.00
C GLN A 257 -7.27 -4.95 2.71
N GLY A 258 -6.08 -4.35 2.83
CA GLY A 258 -5.23 -4.04 1.68
C GLY A 258 -4.92 -5.28 0.84
N GLY A 259 -5.00 -5.13 -0.49
CA GLY A 259 -4.69 -6.19 -1.46
C GLY A 259 -5.85 -7.13 -1.80
N LYS A 260 -6.95 -7.15 -1.05
CA LYS A 260 -8.13 -7.98 -1.34
C LYS A 260 -9.33 -7.08 -1.62
N LYS A 261 -9.83 -7.11 -2.86
CA LYS A 261 -10.96 -6.29 -3.30
C LYS A 261 -12.22 -6.64 -2.51
N GLY A 262 -12.85 -5.65 -1.89
CA GLY A 262 -14.13 -5.80 -1.20
C GLY A 262 -14.06 -6.39 0.23
N LEU A 263 -12.90 -6.84 0.70
CA LEU A 263 -12.79 -7.35 2.07
C LEU A 263 -12.56 -6.21 3.06
N THR A 264 -13.39 -6.19 4.10
CA THR A 264 -13.31 -5.26 5.23
C THR A 264 -13.33 -6.01 6.55
N THR A 265 -12.85 -5.37 7.61
CA THR A 265 -13.05 -5.90 8.97
C THR A 265 -14.55 -5.93 9.29
N GLN A 266 -14.98 -6.91 10.10
CA GLN A 266 -16.35 -6.99 10.55
C GLN A 266 -16.64 -6.02 11.71
N PRO A 267 -17.90 -5.63 11.93
CA PRO A 267 -18.34 -5.02 13.17
C PRO A 267 -17.89 -5.86 14.37
N ARG A 268 -17.57 -5.21 15.48
CA ARG A 268 -17.11 -5.94 16.68
C ARG A 268 -17.67 -5.37 17.95
N GLN A 269 -17.89 -6.23 18.91
CA GLN A 269 -18.12 -5.85 20.30
C GLN A 269 -16.81 -5.32 20.90
N LEU A 270 -16.92 -4.32 21.75
CA LEU A 270 -15.82 -3.67 22.44
C LEU A 270 -15.84 -4.05 23.91
N PHE A 271 -14.70 -4.45 24.44
CA PHE A 271 -14.52 -4.86 25.83
C PHE A 271 -13.65 -3.86 26.56
N PRO A 272 -14.03 -3.37 27.75
CA PRO A 272 -13.26 -2.38 28.47
C PRO A 272 -12.04 -3.00 29.16
N LEU A 273 -10.89 -2.34 29.04
CA LEU A 273 -9.77 -2.47 29.96
C LEU A 273 -9.63 -1.13 30.69
N PHE A 274 -10.34 -1.02 31.82
CA PHE A 274 -10.42 0.23 32.55
C PHE A 274 -9.05 0.78 32.90
N VAL A 275 -8.94 2.11 32.91
CA VAL A 275 -7.77 2.81 33.44
C VAL A 275 -7.87 2.74 34.96
N GLU A 276 -6.81 2.32 35.62
CA GLU A 276 -6.77 2.16 37.06
C GLU A 276 -6.00 3.29 37.70
N ASP A 277 -6.45 3.70 38.90
CA ASP A 277 -5.75 4.65 39.71
C ASP A 277 -4.65 3.92 40.56
N ILE A 278 -3.84 4.69 41.27
CA ILE A 278 -2.75 4.15 42.10
C ILE A 278 -3.26 3.16 43.15
N ASP A 279 -4.46 3.38 43.67
CA ASP A 279 -5.12 2.50 44.63
C ASP A 279 -5.81 1.27 44.01
N GLY A 280 -5.69 1.09 42.67
CA GLY A 280 -6.33 0.00 41.94
C GLY A 280 -7.79 0.23 41.58
N SER A 281 -8.37 1.38 41.94
CA SER A 281 -9.75 1.71 41.59
C SER A 281 -9.90 1.88 40.07
N LYS A 282 -11.02 1.33 39.50
CA LYS A 282 -11.27 1.30 38.07
C LYS A 282 -12.07 2.52 37.62
N ASN A 283 -11.52 3.33 36.76
CA ASN A 283 -12.17 4.50 36.18
C ASN A 283 -13.07 4.08 35.01
N ASN A 284 -14.38 3.92 35.23
CA ASN A 284 -15.33 3.58 34.18
C ASN A 284 -15.89 4.81 33.42
N TRP A 285 -15.81 6.00 34.01
CA TRP A 285 -16.28 7.29 33.48
C TRP A 285 -17.69 7.29 32.91
N ASN A 286 -18.51 6.26 33.24
CA ASN A 286 -19.86 6.04 32.69
C ASN A 286 -19.92 6.00 31.16
N LEU A 287 -18.87 5.51 30.50
CA LEU A 287 -18.69 5.61 29.05
C LEU A 287 -19.82 4.94 28.27
N MET A 288 -20.27 3.76 28.69
CA MET A 288 -21.34 3.04 28.03
C MET A 288 -22.67 3.80 28.09
N LYS A 289 -23.00 4.35 29.28
CA LYS A 289 -24.20 5.18 29.48
C LYS A 289 -24.15 6.42 28.58
N LYS A 290 -22.99 7.09 28.51
CA LYS A 290 -22.78 8.28 27.66
C LYS A 290 -23.01 7.98 26.18
N ILE A 291 -22.51 6.86 25.65
CA ILE A 291 -22.79 6.45 24.28
C ILE A 291 -24.27 6.10 24.09
N HIS A 292 -24.88 5.41 25.05
CA HIS A 292 -26.29 5.02 24.98
C HIS A 292 -27.22 6.24 24.87
N ILE A 293 -26.98 7.29 25.66
CA ILE A 293 -27.71 8.54 25.61
C ILE A 293 -27.24 9.49 24.50
N LYS A 294 -26.33 9.03 23.64
CA LYS A 294 -25.76 9.80 22.52
C LYS A 294 -25.07 11.10 22.95
N GLU A 295 -24.34 11.07 24.08
CA GLU A 295 -23.50 12.21 24.47
C GLU A 295 -22.54 12.59 23.33
N GLU A 296 -22.38 13.87 23.11
CA GLU A 296 -21.68 14.38 21.94
C GLU A 296 -20.17 14.10 21.97
N LEU A 297 -19.70 13.46 20.93
CA LEU A 297 -18.29 13.35 20.59
C LEU A 297 -17.80 14.57 19.81
N PRO A 298 -16.47 14.83 19.76
CA PRO A 298 -15.95 15.93 18.97
C PRO A 298 -16.28 15.75 17.49
N THR A 299 -16.58 16.84 16.80
CA THR A 299 -16.79 16.83 15.35
C THR A 299 -15.50 16.45 14.64
N ILE A 300 -15.49 15.32 13.99
CA ILE A 300 -14.35 14.80 13.23
C ILE A 300 -14.64 14.97 11.75
N ASN A 301 -14.07 16.00 11.13
CA ASN A 301 -14.25 16.29 9.71
C ASN A 301 -13.58 15.22 8.82
N ASP A 302 -14.23 14.90 7.71
CA ASP A 302 -13.75 13.85 6.79
C ASP A 302 -12.52 14.24 5.97
N LYS A 303 -12.28 15.54 5.76
CA LYS A 303 -11.16 16.05 4.94
C LYS A 303 -9.78 15.56 5.38
N GLY A 304 -9.54 15.43 6.71
CA GLY A 304 -8.26 14.96 7.25
C GLY A 304 -8.30 13.53 7.81
N GLY A 305 -9.51 13.04 8.12
CA GLY A 305 -9.73 11.79 8.85
C GLY A 305 -9.51 11.90 10.37
N ALA A 306 -10.12 10.97 11.11
CA ALA A 306 -10.15 11.01 12.58
C ALA A 306 -8.75 11.01 13.22
N GLY A 307 -7.79 10.27 12.66
CA GLY A 307 -6.41 10.25 13.18
C GLY A 307 -5.74 11.61 13.15
N GLN A 308 -5.97 12.42 12.12
CA GLN A 308 -5.43 13.79 12.05
C GLN A 308 -6.16 14.74 13.01
N ALA A 309 -7.48 14.59 13.19
CA ALA A 309 -8.26 15.42 14.10
C ALA A 309 -7.80 15.17 15.55
N VAL A 310 -7.73 13.91 15.99
CA VAL A 310 -7.21 13.55 17.31
C VAL A 310 -5.77 14.01 17.49
N GLY A 311 -4.89 13.74 16.50
CA GLY A 311 -3.49 14.15 16.56
C GLY A 311 -3.29 15.66 16.60
N ARG A 312 -4.15 16.45 15.95
CA ARG A 312 -4.12 17.92 16.01
C ARG A 312 -4.52 18.40 17.41
N PHE A 313 -5.62 17.87 17.93
CA PHE A 313 -6.08 18.22 19.28
C PHE A 313 -5.02 17.92 20.34
N LEU A 314 -4.45 16.71 20.32
CA LEU A 314 -3.44 16.29 21.29
C LEU A 314 -2.14 17.09 21.18
N ARG A 315 -1.74 17.48 19.98
CA ARG A 315 -0.49 18.24 19.76
C ARG A 315 -0.44 19.54 20.54
N ASP A 316 -1.59 20.18 20.72
CA ASP A 316 -1.69 21.49 21.39
C ASP A 316 -1.84 21.34 22.92
N ASN A 317 -1.95 20.10 23.45
CA ASN A 317 -2.04 19.81 24.88
C ASN A 317 -0.63 19.70 25.51
N LYS A 318 -0.36 20.46 26.57
CA LYS A 318 0.95 20.54 27.24
C LYS A 318 1.38 19.18 27.83
N VAL A 319 0.44 18.44 28.45
CA VAL A 319 0.72 17.12 29.03
C VAL A 319 1.09 16.13 27.92
N TRP A 320 0.38 16.17 26.77
CA TRP A 320 0.75 15.34 25.62
C TRP A 320 2.14 15.63 25.10
N GLN A 321 2.56 16.90 25.08
CA GLN A 321 3.92 17.29 24.66
C GLN A 321 4.99 16.78 25.63
N GLN A 322 4.70 16.76 26.94
CA GLN A 322 5.60 16.15 27.94
C GLN A 322 5.70 14.65 27.75
N LEU A 323 4.56 13.95 27.62
CA LEU A 323 4.51 12.52 27.34
C LEU A 323 5.25 12.13 26.05
N LYS A 324 5.23 13.03 25.05
CA LYS A 324 5.97 12.81 23.83
C LYS A 324 7.49 12.83 24.03
N LYS A 325 8.00 13.71 24.90
CA LYS A 325 9.41 13.72 25.28
C LYS A 325 9.77 12.46 26.07
N GLU A 326 8.94 12.06 27.06
CA GLU A 326 9.12 10.81 27.81
C GLU A 326 9.24 9.60 26.86
N ALA A 327 8.38 9.52 25.83
CA ALA A 327 8.44 8.45 24.84
C ALA A 327 9.69 8.52 23.93
N GLU A 328 10.14 9.71 23.57
CA GLU A 328 11.35 9.93 22.76
C GLU A 328 12.62 9.52 23.53
N ASP A 329 12.67 9.80 24.84
CA ASP A 329 13.76 9.37 25.73
C ASP A 329 13.88 7.83 25.77
N GLU A 330 12.76 7.11 25.70
CA GLU A 330 12.72 5.66 25.55
C GLU A 330 12.90 5.16 24.10
N ARG A 331 13.23 6.03 23.15
CA ARG A 331 13.34 5.74 21.71
C ARG A 331 12.04 5.17 21.10
N GLN A 332 10.91 5.53 21.68
CA GLN A 332 9.58 5.13 21.22
C GLN A 332 8.80 6.34 20.66
N GLN A 333 7.69 6.08 19.99
CA GLN A 333 6.88 7.11 19.37
C GLN A 333 5.50 7.20 19.99
N LEU A 334 5.19 8.34 20.61
CA LEU A 334 3.85 8.68 21.06
C LEU A 334 2.99 9.19 19.88
N THR A 335 1.85 8.55 19.66
CA THR A 335 0.86 8.91 18.64
C THR A 335 -0.56 8.65 19.17
N PRO A 336 -1.63 9.08 18.50
CA PRO A 336 -3.00 8.67 18.88
C PRO A 336 -3.20 7.14 18.93
N TYR A 337 -2.34 6.35 18.31
CA TYR A 337 -2.35 4.89 18.45
C TYR A 337 -1.79 4.40 19.77
N SER A 338 -1.16 5.23 20.56
CA SER A 338 -0.58 4.88 21.86
C SER A 338 -1.63 4.44 22.88
N PHE A 339 -2.86 4.93 22.79
CA PHE A 339 -3.99 4.40 23.56
C PHE A 339 -4.26 2.94 23.21
N ARG A 340 -4.15 2.59 21.95
CA ARG A 340 -4.34 1.22 21.49
C ARG A 340 -3.13 0.32 21.83
N HIS A 341 -1.93 0.87 21.87
CA HIS A 341 -0.75 0.16 22.38
C HIS A 341 -0.89 -0.12 23.88
N ARG A 342 -1.39 0.83 24.68
CA ARG A 342 -1.75 0.61 26.08
C ARG A 342 -2.76 -0.53 26.23
N TYR A 343 -3.84 -0.53 25.44
CA TYR A 343 -4.85 -1.59 25.50
C TYR A 343 -4.24 -2.98 25.26
N ALA A 344 -3.38 -3.11 24.25
CA ALA A 344 -2.67 -4.36 24.02
C ALA A 344 -1.73 -4.72 25.19
N TYR A 345 -0.96 -3.76 25.68
CA TYR A 345 -0.06 -3.95 26.82
C TYR A 345 -0.82 -4.43 28.08
N VAL A 346 -1.88 -3.71 28.46
CA VAL A 346 -2.71 -4.10 29.60
C VAL A 346 -3.41 -5.44 29.35
N GLY A 347 -3.83 -5.71 28.13
CA GLY A 347 -4.45 -6.98 27.75
C GLY A 347 -3.54 -8.18 28.00
N HIS A 348 -2.24 -8.02 27.75
CA HIS A 348 -1.25 -9.09 27.96
C HIS A 348 -0.75 -9.17 29.42
N ASN A 349 -0.63 -8.04 30.12
CA ASN A 349 0.11 -7.97 31.38
C ASN A 349 -0.77 -7.84 32.62
N ARG A 350 -2.08 -7.53 32.45
CA ARG A 350 -2.99 -7.44 33.61
C ARG A 350 -3.81 -8.71 33.71
N GLN A 351 -3.70 -9.37 34.86
CA GLN A 351 -4.51 -10.54 35.19
C GLN A 351 -5.99 -10.18 35.21
N LYS A 352 -6.83 -11.16 34.96
CA LYS A 352 -8.27 -11.11 35.22
C LYS A 352 -8.53 -11.29 36.72
N ASP A 353 -9.78 -11.10 37.13
CA ASP A 353 -10.19 -11.30 38.53
C ASP A 353 -9.98 -12.77 39.00
N ASP A 354 -9.87 -13.72 38.07
CA ASP A 354 -9.56 -15.14 38.35
C ASP A 354 -8.04 -15.46 38.41
N GLY A 355 -7.19 -14.42 38.33
CA GLY A 355 -5.73 -14.57 38.35
C GLY A 355 -5.11 -14.99 37.00
N THR A 356 -5.91 -15.31 35.99
CA THR A 356 -5.39 -15.75 34.67
C THR A 356 -5.16 -14.58 33.71
N TYR A 357 -4.27 -14.77 32.74
CA TYR A 357 -4.05 -13.81 31.67
C TYR A 357 -5.02 -14.02 30.49
N ARG A 358 -5.19 -12.97 29.69
CA ARG A 358 -6.00 -13.05 28.47
C ARG A 358 -5.18 -13.66 27.35
N SER A 359 -5.76 -14.62 26.61
CA SER A 359 -5.07 -15.16 25.43
C SER A 359 -4.87 -14.10 24.35
N PRO A 360 -3.73 -14.11 23.62
CA PRO A 360 -3.46 -13.18 22.52
C PRO A 360 -4.58 -13.16 21.46
N LYS A 361 -5.23 -14.29 21.21
CA LYS A 361 -6.36 -14.41 20.28
C LYS A 361 -7.55 -13.54 20.72
N LYS A 362 -7.93 -13.62 22.02
CA LYS A 362 -9.04 -12.81 22.56
C LYS A 362 -8.74 -11.32 22.53
N ILE A 363 -7.48 -10.94 22.82
CA ILE A 363 -7.05 -9.53 22.72
C ILE A 363 -7.11 -9.06 21.27
N ALA A 364 -6.67 -9.88 20.31
CA ALA A 364 -6.73 -9.58 18.89
C ALA A 364 -8.17 -9.34 18.41
N GLU A 365 -9.09 -10.23 18.79
CA GLU A 365 -10.52 -10.14 18.48
C GLU A 365 -11.15 -8.85 19.04
N ALA A 366 -10.93 -8.55 20.31
CA ALA A 366 -11.37 -7.30 20.94
C ALA A 366 -10.83 -6.05 20.23
N MET A 367 -9.59 -6.11 19.75
CA MET A 367 -8.96 -5.06 18.97
C MET A 367 -9.38 -5.04 17.50
N GLY A 368 -10.07 -6.06 16.98
CA GLY A 368 -10.54 -6.16 15.59
C GLY A 368 -9.40 -6.30 14.59
N HIS A 369 -8.54 -7.29 14.79
CA HIS A 369 -7.57 -7.80 13.83
C HIS A 369 -7.31 -9.30 14.01
N THR A 370 -6.68 -9.92 13.02
CA THR A 370 -6.28 -11.32 13.10
C THR A 370 -5.16 -11.53 14.13
N LEU A 371 -5.01 -12.75 14.60
CA LEU A 371 -3.93 -13.11 15.50
C LEU A 371 -2.55 -12.77 14.91
N ASP A 372 -2.30 -13.07 13.63
CA ASP A 372 -1.04 -12.77 12.95
C ASP A 372 -0.70 -11.28 12.97
N VAL A 373 -1.70 -10.42 12.70
CA VAL A 373 -1.52 -8.96 12.76
C VAL A 373 -1.25 -8.52 14.20
N HIS A 374 -1.89 -9.18 15.17
CA HIS A 374 -1.68 -8.89 16.59
C HIS A 374 -0.26 -9.25 17.02
N LEU A 375 0.17 -10.48 16.76
CA LEU A 375 1.51 -10.95 17.11
C LEU A 375 2.61 -10.10 16.43
N THR A 376 2.47 -9.81 15.13
CA THR A 376 3.43 -8.94 14.42
C THR A 376 3.57 -7.55 15.06
N SER A 377 2.50 -7.03 15.67
CA SER A 377 2.46 -5.65 16.18
C SER A 377 2.72 -5.55 17.69
N TYR A 378 2.35 -6.57 18.45
CA TYR A 378 2.24 -6.52 19.90
C TYR A 378 2.89 -7.70 20.64
N ALA A 379 3.54 -8.66 19.96
CA ALA A 379 4.25 -9.77 20.63
C ALA A 379 5.27 -9.26 21.68
N ARG A 380 5.87 -8.10 21.43
CA ARG A 380 6.81 -7.44 22.38
C ARG A 380 6.20 -7.09 23.74
N PHE A 381 4.88 -7.13 23.88
CA PHE A 381 4.18 -6.89 25.15
C PHE A 381 3.86 -8.18 25.92
N GLN A 382 4.12 -9.35 25.33
CA GLN A 382 3.99 -10.62 26.02
C GLN A 382 5.01 -10.68 27.16
N THR A 383 4.57 -11.18 28.32
CA THR A 383 5.43 -11.29 29.50
C THR A 383 6.48 -12.38 29.30
N LYS A 384 7.62 -12.26 30.01
CA LYS A 384 8.65 -13.29 30.03
C LYS A 384 8.15 -14.62 30.64
N GLU A 385 7.11 -14.57 31.48
CA GLU A 385 6.49 -15.76 32.05
C GLU A 385 5.99 -16.78 31.03
N MET A 386 5.53 -16.31 29.84
CA MET A 386 5.21 -17.24 28.75
C MET A 386 6.44 -17.96 28.17
N VAL A 387 7.62 -17.41 28.34
CA VAL A 387 8.88 -18.04 27.93
C VAL A 387 9.38 -18.98 29.03
N GLU A 388 9.19 -18.61 30.31
CA GLU A 388 9.55 -19.43 31.48
C GLU A 388 8.69 -20.68 31.64
N ASP A 389 7.45 -20.71 31.12
CA ASP A 389 6.61 -21.92 31.05
C ASP A 389 7.22 -23.01 30.18
N PHE A 390 7.91 -22.64 29.11
CA PHE A 390 8.63 -23.60 28.27
C PHE A 390 9.93 -24.11 28.92
N ASP A 391 10.59 -23.28 29.72
CA ASP A 391 11.82 -23.69 30.43
C ASP A 391 11.54 -24.62 31.63
N ARG A 392 10.35 -24.55 32.23
CA ARG A 392 9.96 -25.44 33.37
C ARG A 392 9.64 -26.86 32.90
N GLU A 393 9.06 -27.06 31.72
CA GLU A 393 8.80 -28.39 31.18
C GLU A 393 10.08 -29.14 30.77
N THR A 394 11.19 -28.43 30.52
CA THR A 394 12.48 -29.04 30.16
C THR A 394 13.32 -29.47 31.35
N VAL A 395 12.96 -29.10 32.58
CA VAL A 395 13.73 -29.40 33.79
C VAL A 395 13.20 -30.63 34.55
N GLU A 396 12.02 -31.13 34.24
CA GLU A 396 11.44 -32.33 34.90
C GLU A 396 11.80 -33.66 34.22
N VAL A 397 12.74 -33.69 33.27
CA VAL A 397 13.23 -34.91 32.61
C VAL A 397 14.70 -35.17 33.00
N ASN A 398 14.95 -35.35 34.35
CA ASN A 398 16.17 -35.98 34.82
C ASN A 398 15.91 -36.74 36.11
#